data_3fd043cc9a0549642e71238cfacbaf7e
#
_entry.id   3fd043cc9a0549642e71238cfacbaf7e
#
_cell.length_a   1.000
_cell.length_b   1.000
_cell.length_c   1.000
_cell.angle_alpha   90.00
_cell.angle_beta   90.00
_cell.angle_gamma   90.00
#
_symmetry.space_group_name_H-M   'P 1'
#
loop_
_entity.id
_entity.type
_entity.pdbx_description
1 polymer ?
#
loop_
_entity_poly.entity_id
_entity_poly.type
_entity_poly.pdbx_seq_one_letter_code
_entity_poly.pdbx_strand_id
1 'polypeptide(L)'
;MSNDTIIISSYNDFDNLAHSPSGTACIIPLLVLNNDLFKLQDVLGCYNPAFILKHPIEKILYICCESIYQGNILTVTYDKFYNFKLLGNVKTGKSTCYLQLDFELENLLVVNYLDSEISIHPLDDDIPQESIFNLPSNVISNDRKNHLIDRQSESHNHSLVLYKTKSYQDIAFVPDLGLDLIRIFNYQKNELIPVNTYQLEKNSGPRYISVLMDHIYVVNELNSTVIVLKVIEIDIINLEEIQIISTIPEDYTGYNTCGNICIDNTRKYLIVSNRGHNSLAVYQIDNFKLNLLSIKD
;
A
#
# COMPACT_ATOMS: atom_id res chain seq x y z
N MET A 1 -13.97 -18.46 -21.97
CA MET A 1 -13.13 -17.26 -21.78
C MET A 1 -13.56 -16.66 -20.46
N SER A 2 -12.68 -16.51 -19.49
CA SER A 2 -13.01 -15.80 -18.25
C SER A 2 -13.17 -14.33 -18.61
N ASN A 3 -14.33 -13.76 -18.30
CA ASN A 3 -14.53 -12.31 -18.40
C ASN A 3 -13.93 -11.72 -17.11
N ASP A 4 -12.75 -11.16 -17.23
CA ASP A 4 -12.10 -10.51 -16.09
C ASP A 4 -12.60 -9.08 -15.95
N THR A 5 -12.85 -8.63 -14.75
CA THR A 5 -13.21 -7.25 -14.47
C THR A 5 -12.10 -6.58 -13.68
N ILE A 6 -11.70 -5.40 -14.13
CA ILE A 6 -10.74 -4.53 -13.46
C ILE A 6 -11.51 -3.37 -12.86
N ILE A 7 -11.21 -3.03 -11.62
CA ILE A 7 -11.72 -1.82 -10.97
C ILE A 7 -10.58 -0.82 -10.87
N ILE A 8 -10.80 0.35 -11.46
CA ILE A 8 -9.81 1.45 -11.46
C ILE A 8 -10.33 2.58 -10.57
N SER A 9 -9.44 3.13 -9.75
CA SER A 9 -9.66 4.37 -9.02
C SER A 9 -8.86 5.52 -9.63
N SER A 10 -9.39 6.72 -9.57
CA SER A 10 -8.73 7.93 -10.03
C SER A 10 -9.07 9.10 -9.11
N TYR A 11 -8.09 9.94 -8.81
CA TYR A 11 -8.31 11.18 -8.07
C TYR A 11 -9.18 12.14 -8.89
N ASN A 12 -10.00 12.90 -8.20
CA ASN A 12 -10.99 13.82 -8.80
C ASN A 12 -11.10 15.17 -8.11
N ASP A 13 -10.30 15.44 -7.11
CA ASP A 13 -10.34 16.69 -6.34
C ASP A 13 -9.04 17.48 -6.46
N PHE A 14 -9.17 18.80 -6.25
CA PHE A 14 -8.14 19.82 -6.41
C PHE A 14 -7.48 20.28 -5.10
N ASP A 15 -7.56 19.54 -4.03
CA ASP A 15 -6.91 19.94 -2.78
C ASP A 15 -5.37 19.85 -2.82
N ASN A 16 -4.78 19.83 -4.03
CA ASN A 16 -3.35 19.82 -4.34
C ASN A 16 -2.55 18.58 -3.89
N LEU A 17 -3.22 17.51 -3.50
CA LEU A 17 -2.55 16.27 -3.11
C LEU A 17 -1.83 15.56 -4.24
N ALA A 18 -2.38 15.64 -5.43
CA ALA A 18 -1.75 15.18 -6.65
C ALA A 18 -2.18 16.09 -7.77
N HIS A 19 -1.32 16.34 -8.76
CA HIS A 19 -1.67 17.06 -9.98
C HIS A 19 -2.71 16.29 -10.81
N SER A 20 -3.87 16.02 -10.20
CA SER A 20 -4.95 15.25 -10.80
C SER A 20 -5.65 16.08 -11.85
N PRO A 21 -5.87 15.56 -13.03
CA PRO A 21 -6.79 16.17 -13.97
C PRO A 21 -8.18 16.19 -13.32
N SER A 22 -8.91 17.27 -13.50
CA SER A 22 -10.32 17.38 -13.11
C SER A 22 -11.12 16.25 -13.75
N GLY A 23 -11.39 15.22 -13.01
CA GLY A 23 -12.18 14.07 -13.43
C GLY A 23 -13.45 13.97 -12.60
N THR A 24 -14.50 13.46 -13.17
CA THR A 24 -15.79 13.25 -12.50
C THR A 24 -15.96 11.84 -11.95
N ALA A 25 -15.17 10.89 -12.41
CA ALA A 25 -15.31 9.48 -12.05
C ALA A 25 -14.20 9.05 -11.11
N CYS A 26 -14.57 8.46 -10.02
CA CYS A 26 -13.66 8.05 -8.96
C CYS A 26 -13.30 6.57 -9.06
N ILE A 27 -14.27 5.71 -9.31
CA ILE A 27 -14.09 4.25 -9.36
C ILE A 27 -14.80 3.73 -10.58
N ILE A 28 -14.08 3.05 -11.45
CA ILE A 28 -14.58 2.62 -12.74
C ILE A 28 -14.38 1.11 -12.89
N PRO A 29 -15.45 0.29 -12.89
CA PRO A 29 -15.34 -1.09 -13.28
C PRO A 29 -15.21 -1.20 -14.80
N LEU A 30 -14.17 -1.89 -15.24
CA LEU A 30 -13.89 -2.16 -16.64
C LEU A 30 -13.98 -3.66 -16.90
N LEU A 31 -14.75 -4.04 -17.88
CA LEU A 31 -14.78 -5.42 -18.39
C LEU A 31 -13.67 -5.60 -19.43
N VAL A 32 -12.87 -6.64 -19.28
CA VAL A 32 -11.83 -7.02 -20.24
C VAL A 32 -12.38 -8.10 -21.17
N LEU A 33 -12.54 -7.79 -22.45
CA LEU A 33 -12.97 -8.72 -23.48
C LEU A 33 -11.99 -8.68 -24.65
N ASN A 34 -11.36 -9.81 -24.96
CA ASN A 34 -10.43 -9.93 -26.11
C ASN A 34 -9.32 -8.85 -26.14
N ASN A 35 -8.79 -8.46 -24.97
CA ASN A 35 -7.83 -7.37 -24.72
C ASN A 35 -8.39 -5.94 -24.90
N ASP A 36 -9.68 -5.78 -25.12
CA ASP A 36 -10.35 -4.48 -25.10
C ASP A 36 -10.97 -4.20 -23.74
N LEU A 37 -11.04 -2.91 -23.38
CA LEU A 37 -11.61 -2.44 -22.12
C LEU A 37 -12.97 -1.78 -22.37
N PHE A 38 -14.00 -2.26 -21.69
CA PHE A 38 -15.36 -1.71 -21.78
C PHE A 38 -15.80 -1.19 -20.42
N LYS A 39 -16.15 0.08 -20.33
CA LYS A 39 -16.75 0.65 -19.13
C LYS A 39 -18.11 0.01 -18.87
N LEU A 40 -18.28 -0.60 -17.69
CA LEU A 40 -19.54 -1.27 -17.36
C LEU A 40 -20.61 -0.31 -16.87
N GLN A 41 -20.22 0.68 -16.04
CA GLN A 41 -21.16 1.61 -15.43
C GLN A 41 -20.46 2.85 -14.89
N ASP A 42 -21.20 3.95 -14.71
CA ASP A 42 -20.76 5.10 -13.93
C ASP A 42 -20.84 4.82 -12.44
N VAL A 43 -19.95 5.42 -11.70
CA VAL A 43 -19.47 4.89 -10.47
C VAL A 43 -19.70 5.81 -9.30
N LEU A 44 -19.67 5.18 -8.13
CA LEU A 44 -19.70 5.80 -6.83
C LEU A 44 -18.83 7.06 -6.79
N GLY A 45 -19.46 8.20 -6.49
CA GLY A 45 -18.78 9.45 -6.24
C GLY A 45 -18.08 9.41 -4.87
N CYS A 46 -16.75 9.41 -4.87
CA CYS A 46 -15.93 9.61 -3.69
C CYS A 46 -14.81 10.59 -3.98
N TYR A 47 -14.22 11.18 -2.95
CA TYR A 47 -13.05 12.05 -3.12
C TYR A 47 -11.79 11.20 -3.19
N ASN A 48 -10.90 11.50 -4.18
CA ASN A 48 -9.53 11.01 -4.25
C ASN A 48 -9.35 9.56 -3.76
N PRO A 49 -9.95 8.56 -4.42
CA PRO A 49 -9.81 7.18 -4.00
C PRO A 49 -8.37 6.69 -4.20
N ALA A 50 -7.58 6.73 -3.13
CA ALA A 50 -6.16 6.46 -3.14
C ALA A 50 -5.85 4.95 -3.19
N PHE A 51 -6.69 4.15 -2.55
CA PHE A 51 -6.48 2.71 -2.46
C PHE A 51 -7.81 1.96 -2.36
N ILE A 52 -7.89 0.79 -2.97
CA ILE A 52 -9.04 -0.10 -2.90
C ILE A 52 -8.59 -1.45 -2.37
N LEU A 53 -9.19 -1.89 -1.27
CA LEU A 53 -9.02 -3.23 -0.73
C LEU A 53 -10.29 -4.04 -0.99
N LYS A 54 -10.13 -5.20 -1.60
CA LYS A 54 -11.24 -6.15 -1.77
C LYS A 54 -11.29 -7.10 -0.58
N HIS A 55 -12.48 -7.31 -0.02
CA HIS A 55 -12.69 -8.36 0.97
C HIS A 55 -12.42 -9.75 0.35
N PRO A 56 -11.68 -10.64 1.03
CA PRO A 56 -11.26 -11.92 0.44
C PRO A 56 -12.41 -12.90 0.17
N ILE A 57 -13.51 -12.79 0.90
CA ILE A 57 -14.67 -13.71 0.84
C ILE A 57 -15.87 -12.98 0.25
N GLU A 58 -16.26 -11.86 0.86
CA GLU A 58 -17.51 -11.16 0.53
C GLU A 58 -17.34 -10.22 -0.68
N LYS A 59 -18.46 -9.83 -1.28
CA LYS A 59 -18.50 -8.83 -2.36
C LYS A 59 -18.47 -7.41 -1.80
N ILE A 60 -17.39 -7.11 -1.06
CA ILE A 60 -17.18 -5.84 -0.39
C ILE A 60 -15.86 -5.24 -0.88
N LEU A 61 -15.87 -3.93 -1.07
CA LEU A 61 -14.67 -3.11 -1.29
C LEU A 61 -14.59 -2.06 -0.19
N TYR A 62 -13.38 -1.90 0.34
CA TYR A 62 -13.01 -0.80 1.21
C TYR A 62 -12.20 0.20 0.39
N ILE A 63 -12.57 1.46 0.43
CA ILE A 63 -12.01 2.49 -0.44
C ILE A 63 -11.49 3.63 0.43
N CYS A 64 -10.18 3.87 0.39
CA CYS A 64 -9.60 5.08 0.97
C CYS A 64 -10.03 6.30 0.16
N CYS A 65 -10.64 7.25 0.80
CA CYS A 65 -10.88 8.59 0.25
C CYS A 65 -9.88 9.55 0.88
N GLU A 66 -8.87 9.93 0.13
CA GLU A 66 -7.75 10.72 0.62
C GLU A 66 -8.10 12.20 0.68
N SER A 67 -7.74 12.87 1.79
CA SER A 67 -7.85 14.31 1.97
C SER A 67 -6.75 14.82 2.90
N ILE A 68 -6.22 16.01 2.62
CA ILE A 68 -5.23 16.68 3.49
C ILE A 68 -5.82 17.12 4.84
N TYR A 69 -7.14 17.20 4.93
CA TYR A 69 -7.82 17.62 6.16
C TYR A 69 -8.29 16.44 6.98
N GLN A 70 -9.06 15.57 6.38
CA GLN A 70 -9.59 14.35 7.00
C GLN A 70 -10.02 13.38 5.92
N GLY A 71 -9.38 12.21 5.89
CA GLY A 71 -9.78 11.11 5.03
C GLY A 71 -11.00 10.35 5.55
N ASN A 72 -11.45 9.41 4.78
CA ASN A 72 -12.48 8.46 5.18
C ASN A 72 -12.36 7.15 4.42
N ILE A 73 -13.04 6.13 4.92
CA ILE A 73 -13.18 4.83 4.26
C ILE A 73 -14.63 4.68 3.85
N LEU A 74 -14.87 4.46 2.57
CA LEU A 74 -16.17 3.99 2.09
C LEU A 74 -16.15 2.46 2.05
N THR A 75 -17.18 1.85 2.62
CA THR A 75 -17.46 0.42 2.48
C THR A 75 -18.61 0.25 1.50
N VAL A 76 -18.37 -0.46 0.41
CA VAL A 76 -19.39 -0.69 -0.61
C VAL A 76 -19.52 -2.17 -0.93
N THR A 77 -20.74 -2.61 -1.18
CA THR A 77 -21.00 -3.91 -1.80
C THR A 77 -21.31 -3.74 -3.29
N TYR A 78 -21.21 -4.82 -4.05
CA TYR A 78 -21.50 -4.83 -5.48
C TYR A 78 -22.17 -6.14 -5.90
N ASP A 79 -23.07 -6.04 -6.87
CA ASP A 79 -23.71 -7.17 -7.50
C ASP A 79 -22.89 -7.77 -8.67
N LYS A 80 -23.43 -8.76 -9.35
CA LYS A 80 -22.77 -9.39 -10.53
C LYS A 80 -22.61 -8.46 -11.75
N PHE A 81 -23.27 -7.31 -11.73
CA PHE A 81 -23.19 -6.28 -12.78
C PHE A 81 -22.35 -5.07 -12.34
N TYR A 82 -21.71 -5.16 -11.13
CA TYR A 82 -20.96 -4.07 -10.51
C TYR A 82 -21.81 -2.83 -10.21
N ASN A 83 -23.10 -3.03 -9.87
CA ASN A 83 -23.89 -1.98 -9.24
C ASN A 83 -23.43 -1.83 -7.79
N PHE A 84 -22.84 -0.68 -7.47
CA PHE A 84 -22.32 -0.41 -6.13
C PHE A 84 -23.42 0.10 -5.21
N LYS A 85 -23.39 -0.37 -3.97
CA LYS A 85 -24.22 0.12 -2.89
C LYS A 85 -23.34 0.46 -1.69
N LEU A 86 -23.46 1.69 -1.19
CA LEU A 86 -22.79 2.13 0.02
C LEU A 86 -23.36 1.38 1.24
N LEU A 87 -22.47 0.81 2.04
CA LEU A 87 -22.78 0.16 3.31
C LEU A 87 -22.36 1.01 4.50
N GLY A 88 -21.22 1.68 4.42
CA GLY A 88 -20.66 2.45 5.52
C GLY A 88 -19.69 3.53 5.05
N ASN A 89 -19.48 4.52 5.93
CA ASN A 89 -18.52 5.59 5.74
C ASN A 89 -17.98 5.97 7.12
N VAL A 90 -16.68 5.72 7.35
CA VAL A 90 -16.01 6.04 8.61
C VAL A 90 -14.88 7.02 8.39
N LYS A 91 -14.71 7.95 9.32
CA LYS A 91 -13.64 8.96 9.28
C LYS A 91 -12.31 8.36 9.69
N THR A 92 -11.24 8.89 9.10
CA THR A 92 -9.85 8.48 9.34
C THR A 92 -8.96 9.71 9.56
N GLY A 93 -7.65 9.54 9.58
CA GLY A 93 -6.67 10.63 9.66
C GLY A 93 -6.47 11.37 8.34
N LYS A 94 -5.35 12.08 8.23
CA LYS A 94 -5.02 12.88 7.04
C LYS A 94 -4.29 12.06 5.99
N SER A 95 -4.72 12.19 4.74
CA SER A 95 -4.17 11.45 3.60
C SER A 95 -4.20 9.95 3.81
N THR A 96 -5.39 9.39 4.04
CA THR A 96 -5.57 7.93 4.14
C THR A 96 -5.20 7.27 2.82
N CYS A 97 -4.16 6.43 2.84
CA CYS A 97 -3.53 5.93 1.63
C CYS A 97 -3.42 4.41 1.52
N TYR A 98 -3.68 3.67 2.61
CA TYR A 98 -3.56 2.22 2.60
C TYR A 98 -4.49 1.55 3.62
N LEU A 99 -4.96 0.34 3.26
CA LEU A 99 -5.84 -0.50 4.07
C LEU A 99 -5.29 -1.93 4.11
N GLN A 100 -5.41 -2.58 5.26
CA GLN A 100 -5.07 -3.98 5.46
C GLN A 100 -6.11 -4.63 6.38
N LEU A 101 -6.75 -5.72 5.94
CA LEU A 101 -7.51 -6.59 6.84
C LEU A 101 -6.56 -7.42 7.69
N ASP A 102 -6.91 -7.66 8.94
CA ASP A 102 -6.20 -8.64 9.75
C ASP A 102 -6.51 -10.08 9.28
N PHE A 103 -5.78 -11.05 9.80
CA PHE A 103 -5.91 -12.43 9.35
C PHE A 103 -7.25 -13.07 9.78
N GLU A 104 -7.83 -12.58 10.84
CA GLU A 104 -9.10 -13.03 11.41
C GLU A 104 -10.32 -12.35 10.75
N LEU A 105 -10.09 -11.32 9.93
CA LEU A 105 -11.13 -10.47 9.32
C LEU A 105 -12.01 -9.75 10.36
N GLU A 106 -11.44 -9.45 11.51
CA GLU A 106 -12.13 -8.75 12.61
C GLU A 106 -11.82 -7.25 12.61
N ASN A 107 -10.69 -6.84 11.98
CA ASN A 107 -10.23 -5.45 11.97
C ASN A 107 -9.72 -5.02 10.60
N LEU A 108 -9.92 -3.73 10.33
CA LEU A 108 -9.29 -3.01 9.24
C LEU A 108 -8.22 -2.07 9.80
N LEU A 109 -6.96 -2.31 9.44
CA LEU A 109 -5.83 -1.46 9.75
C LEU A 109 -5.69 -0.40 8.65
N VAL A 110 -5.54 0.84 9.05
CA VAL A 110 -5.59 2.01 8.18
C VAL A 110 -4.32 2.83 8.34
N VAL A 111 -3.70 3.21 7.23
CA VAL A 111 -2.51 4.06 7.23
C VAL A 111 -2.85 5.44 6.68
N ASN A 112 -2.48 6.48 7.43
CA ASN A 112 -2.65 7.87 7.09
C ASN A 112 -1.28 8.51 6.85
N TYR A 113 -1.05 9.02 5.64
CA TYR A 113 0.28 9.45 5.19
C TYR A 113 0.75 10.76 5.84
N LEU A 114 -0.10 11.81 5.85
CA LEU A 114 0.32 13.14 6.28
C LEU A 114 0.50 13.27 7.80
N ASP A 115 -0.30 12.59 8.60
CA ASP A 115 -0.10 12.54 10.05
C ASP A 115 0.68 11.31 10.50
N SER A 116 1.07 10.46 9.54
CA SER A 116 1.79 9.21 9.80
C SER A 116 1.11 8.29 10.83
N GLU A 117 -0.20 8.44 10.98
CA GLU A 117 -1.00 7.68 11.93
C GLU A 117 -1.38 6.31 11.36
N ILE A 118 -1.37 5.31 12.22
CA ILE A 118 -1.98 4.01 11.93
C ILE A 118 -3.16 3.84 12.89
N SER A 119 -4.35 3.59 12.34
CA SER A 119 -5.55 3.33 13.12
C SER A 119 -6.09 1.93 12.88
N ILE A 120 -6.76 1.37 13.91
CA ILE A 120 -7.40 0.07 13.86
C ILE A 120 -8.90 0.26 14.05
N HIS A 121 -9.66 -0.21 13.06
CA HIS A 121 -11.10 -0.11 13.00
C HIS A 121 -11.72 -1.50 13.09
N PRO A 122 -12.45 -1.85 14.17
CA PRO A 122 -13.15 -3.11 14.26
C PRO A 122 -14.21 -3.22 13.16
N LEU A 123 -14.44 -4.44 12.70
CA LEU A 123 -15.50 -4.72 11.73
C LEU A 123 -16.74 -5.22 12.44
N ASP A 124 -17.90 -4.66 12.09
CA ASP A 124 -19.23 -5.14 12.47
C ASP A 124 -20.00 -5.41 11.17
N ASP A 125 -20.39 -6.66 10.93
CA ASP A 125 -20.93 -7.13 9.64
C ASP A 125 -20.06 -6.66 8.44
N ASP A 126 -18.74 -6.81 8.55
CA ASP A 126 -17.74 -6.37 7.58
C ASP A 126 -17.69 -4.84 7.34
N ILE A 127 -18.34 -4.04 8.17
CA ILE A 127 -18.35 -2.58 8.09
C ILE A 127 -17.41 -2.00 9.16
N PRO A 128 -16.36 -1.24 8.79
CA PRO A 128 -15.48 -0.60 9.74
C PRO A 128 -16.24 0.37 10.65
N GLN A 129 -15.97 0.25 11.93
CA GLN A 129 -16.47 1.13 12.98
C GLN A 129 -15.47 2.24 13.28
N GLU A 130 -15.74 3.13 14.21
CA GLU A 130 -14.75 4.10 14.67
C GLU A 130 -13.52 3.41 15.23
N SER A 131 -12.35 4.05 15.09
CA SER A 131 -11.08 3.45 15.53
C SER A 131 -11.05 3.21 17.04
N ILE A 132 -10.57 2.05 17.41
CA ILE A 132 -10.31 1.68 18.81
C ILE A 132 -8.86 1.89 19.22
N PHE A 133 -7.97 2.10 18.26
CA PHE A 133 -6.55 2.29 18.46
C PHE A 133 -5.99 3.26 17.41
N ASN A 134 -5.21 4.24 17.87
CA ASN A 134 -4.48 5.14 17.00
C ASN A 134 -3.02 5.18 17.45
N LEU A 135 -2.11 4.81 16.56
CA LEU A 135 -0.67 4.90 16.77
C LEU A 135 -0.17 6.20 16.12
N PRO A 136 0.15 7.23 16.90
CA PRO A 136 0.65 8.49 16.38
C PRO A 136 2.09 8.36 15.86
N SER A 137 2.50 9.23 14.95
CA SER A 137 3.81 9.26 14.31
C SER A 137 5.02 9.29 15.25
N ASN A 138 4.85 9.81 16.46
CA ASN A 138 5.94 10.08 17.41
C ASN A 138 6.40 8.87 18.24
N VAL A 139 5.79 7.70 18.08
CA VAL A 139 6.10 6.50 18.89
C VAL A 139 7.53 6.00 18.66
N ILE A 140 8.17 6.37 17.56
CA ILE A 140 9.59 6.10 17.31
C ILE A 140 10.20 7.33 16.60
N SER A 141 10.36 8.43 17.31
CA SER A 141 11.17 9.55 16.82
C SER A 141 12.63 9.33 17.21
N ASN A 142 13.39 8.67 16.39
CA ASN A 142 14.82 8.90 16.42
C ASN A 142 15.08 10.16 15.61
N ASP A 143 15.80 11.13 16.20
CA ASP A 143 16.14 12.47 15.69
C ASP A 143 16.87 12.55 14.34
N ARG A 144 16.54 11.67 13.40
CA ARG A 144 17.18 11.61 12.09
C ARG A 144 16.29 12.23 11.01
N LYS A 145 16.01 13.52 11.12
CA LYS A 145 15.37 14.27 10.05
C LYS A 145 16.29 14.32 8.85
N ASN A 146 15.88 13.68 7.76
CA ASN A 146 16.50 13.84 6.46
C ASN A 146 15.98 15.14 5.82
N HIS A 147 16.65 16.24 6.02
CA HIS A 147 16.21 17.58 5.59
C HIS A 147 16.41 17.89 4.10
N LEU A 148 16.71 16.93 3.26
CA LEU A 148 17.11 17.19 1.89
C LEU A 148 15.96 17.25 0.88
N ILE A 149 14.79 16.72 1.24
CA ILE A 149 13.59 16.69 0.38
C ILE A 149 12.38 17.01 1.25
N ASP A 150 11.46 17.85 0.78
CA ASP A 150 10.22 18.22 1.50
C ASP A 150 9.42 16.99 1.99
N ARG A 151 9.48 15.87 1.25
CA ARG A 151 8.81 14.61 1.58
C ARG A 151 9.50 13.76 2.65
N GLN A 152 10.69 14.18 3.12
CA GLN A 152 11.49 13.48 4.13
C GLN A 152 11.84 14.39 5.33
N SER A 153 11.03 15.43 5.58
CA SER A 153 11.17 16.31 6.74
C SER A 153 10.63 15.67 8.03
N GLU A 154 9.71 14.73 7.90
CA GLU A 154 9.04 14.06 9.01
C GLU A 154 8.62 12.63 8.62
N SER A 155 8.06 11.87 9.56
CA SER A 155 7.54 10.53 9.34
C SER A 155 6.36 10.54 8.37
N HIS A 156 6.36 9.59 7.43
CA HIS A 156 5.27 9.36 6.48
C HIS A 156 5.08 7.86 6.24
N ASN A 157 4.31 7.21 7.11
CA ASN A 157 3.91 5.83 6.90
C ASN A 157 3.07 5.71 5.62
N HIS A 158 3.38 4.75 4.75
CA HIS A 158 2.73 4.69 3.44
C HIS A 158 1.94 3.42 3.18
N SER A 159 2.25 2.34 3.84
CA SER A 159 1.51 1.09 3.80
C SER A 159 1.72 0.29 5.07
N LEU A 160 1.05 -0.84 5.18
CA LEU A 160 1.23 -1.82 6.24
C LEU A 160 0.95 -3.20 5.68
N VAL A 161 1.81 -4.17 5.98
CA VAL A 161 1.52 -5.56 5.68
C VAL A 161 1.65 -6.41 6.92
N LEU A 162 0.77 -7.39 7.07
CA LEU A 162 0.84 -8.36 8.14
C LEU A 162 1.62 -9.60 7.68
N TYR A 163 2.44 -10.11 8.56
CA TYR A 163 3.23 -11.31 8.40
C TYR A 163 3.02 -12.24 9.59
N LYS A 164 2.67 -13.49 9.32
CA LYS A 164 2.53 -14.49 10.38
C LYS A 164 3.84 -15.24 10.55
N THR A 165 4.43 -15.16 11.74
CA THR A 165 5.67 -15.85 12.08
C THR A 165 5.48 -17.36 12.17
N LYS A 166 6.57 -18.12 12.20
CA LYS A 166 6.53 -19.59 12.44
C LYS A 166 5.95 -19.96 13.81
N SER A 167 6.04 -19.03 14.77
CA SER A 167 5.41 -19.17 16.10
C SER A 167 3.98 -18.65 16.17
N TYR A 168 3.36 -18.37 15.00
CA TYR A 168 2.00 -17.85 14.87
C TYR A 168 1.76 -16.47 15.49
N GLN A 169 2.80 -15.66 15.64
CA GLN A 169 2.66 -14.26 16.00
C GLN A 169 2.38 -13.42 14.75
N ASP A 170 1.58 -12.39 14.88
CA ASP A 170 1.28 -11.46 13.80
C ASP A 170 2.19 -10.25 13.90
N ILE A 171 3.01 -10.04 12.89
CA ILE A 171 3.95 -8.93 12.76
C ILE A 171 3.45 -7.96 11.70
N ALA A 172 3.44 -6.68 11.99
CA ALA A 172 3.19 -5.64 11.01
C ALA A 172 4.51 -4.99 10.59
N PHE A 173 4.76 -4.98 9.27
CA PHE A 173 5.84 -4.20 8.65
C PHE A 173 5.23 -2.94 8.06
N VAL A 174 5.76 -1.78 8.45
CA VAL A 174 5.27 -0.47 8.06
C VAL A 174 6.42 0.34 7.46
N PRO A 175 6.45 0.57 6.14
CA PRO A 175 7.43 1.44 5.53
C PRO A 175 7.10 2.90 5.83
N ASP A 176 8.09 3.60 6.35
CA ASP A 176 8.09 5.03 6.61
C ASP A 176 8.93 5.74 5.54
N LEU A 177 8.28 6.30 4.56
CA LEU A 177 8.91 7.00 3.44
C LEU A 177 9.74 8.20 3.92
N GLY A 178 9.21 8.92 4.90
CA GLY A 178 9.82 10.16 5.39
C GLY A 178 11.13 9.94 6.14
N LEU A 179 11.28 8.81 6.81
CA LEU A 179 12.45 8.52 7.65
C LEU A 179 13.35 7.40 7.11
N ASP A 180 13.07 6.88 5.91
CA ASP A 180 13.80 5.74 5.31
C ASP A 180 13.82 4.51 6.25
N LEU A 181 12.69 4.21 6.89
CA LEU A 181 12.56 3.12 7.85
C LEU A 181 11.54 2.07 7.40
N ILE A 182 11.76 0.84 7.86
CA ILE A 182 10.69 -0.14 8.00
C ILE A 182 10.48 -0.32 9.50
N ARG A 183 9.33 0.07 10.01
CA ARG A 183 8.92 -0.13 11.40
C ARG A 183 8.37 -1.53 11.56
N ILE A 184 8.70 -2.19 12.64
CA ILE A 184 8.30 -3.55 12.95
C ILE A 184 7.50 -3.54 14.23
N PHE A 185 6.25 -4.00 14.15
CA PHE A 185 5.34 -4.07 15.29
C PHE A 185 4.89 -5.51 15.49
N ASN A 186 4.64 -5.87 16.75
CA ASN A 186 3.83 -7.02 17.10
C ASN A 186 2.35 -6.57 17.08
N TYR A 187 1.53 -7.19 16.24
CA TYR A 187 0.10 -6.96 16.22
C TYR A 187 -0.62 -7.98 17.09
N GLN A 188 -1.22 -7.53 18.18
CA GLN A 188 -1.97 -8.40 19.10
C GLN A 188 -3.07 -7.62 19.81
N LYS A 189 -4.23 -8.29 20.00
CA LYS A 189 -5.36 -7.73 20.73
C LYS A 189 -5.76 -6.32 20.26
N ASN A 190 -5.75 -6.11 18.97
CA ASN A 190 -6.09 -4.83 18.36
C ASN A 190 -5.13 -3.68 18.72
N GLU A 191 -3.87 -3.98 18.94
CA GLU A 191 -2.82 -3.03 19.28
C GLU A 191 -1.56 -3.31 18.45
N LEU A 192 -0.81 -2.27 18.13
CA LEU A 192 0.50 -2.34 17.49
C LEU A 192 1.58 -1.99 18.51
N ILE A 193 2.34 -2.99 18.94
CA ILE A 193 3.41 -2.84 19.91
C ILE A 193 4.74 -2.77 19.17
N PRO A 194 5.52 -1.66 19.30
CA PRO A 194 6.82 -1.54 18.62
C PRO A 194 7.79 -2.64 19.07
N VAL A 195 8.44 -3.28 18.09
CA VAL A 195 9.44 -4.34 18.32
C VAL A 195 10.83 -3.89 17.88
N ASN A 196 10.94 -3.38 16.65
CA ASN A 196 12.20 -3.04 16.02
C ASN A 196 12.01 -2.05 14.86
N THR A 197 13.11 -1.59 14.29
CA THR A 197 13.15 -0.84 13.03
C THR A 197 14.31 -1.32 12.16
N TYR A 198 14.11 -1.28 10.85
CA TYR A 198 15.18 -1.49 9.88
C TYR A 198 15.44 -0.19 9.14
N GLN A 199 16.69 0.30 9.17
CA GLN A 199 17.10 1.53 8.48
C GLN A 199 17.54 1.22 7.06
N LEU A 200 16.92 1.89 6.08
CA LEU A 200 17.35 1.88 4.70
C LEU A 200 18.40 2.98 4.43
N GLU A 201 18.99 2.95 3.24
CA GLU A 201 19.84 4.04 2.77
C GLU A 201 19.03 5.35 2.65
N LYS A 202 19.72 6.47 2.82
CA LYS A 202 19.11 7.80 2.70
C LYS A 202 18.49 8.00 1.32
N ASN A 203 17.36 8.66 1.29
CA ASN A 203 16.58 8.97 0.09
C ASN A 203 16.01 7.71 -0.61
N SER A 204 15.91 6.59 0.07
CA SER A 204 15.20 5.42 -0.45
C SER A 204 13.71 5.67 -0.55
N GLY A 205 13.09 6.18 0.50
CA GLY A 205 11.65 6.42 0.57
C GLY A 205 10.83 5.15 0.41
N PRO A 206 10.91 4.19 1.35
CA PRO A 206 10.15 2.94 1.25
C PRO A 206 8.65 3.22 1.24
N ARG A 207 7.92 2.54 0.33
CA ARG A 207 6.52 2.88 0.06
C ARG A 207 5.55 1.73 0.28
N TYR A 208 5.67 0.66 -0.49
CA TYR A 208 4.83 -0.53 -0.41
C TYR A 208 5.67 -1.78 -0.23
N ILE A 209 5.06 -2.79 0.40
CA ILE A 209 5.68 -4.09 0.68
C ILE A 209 4.83 -5.20 0.08
N SER A 210 5.48 -6.18 -0.55
CA SER A 210 4.90 -7.48 -0.87
C SER A 210 5.62 -8.57 -0.08
N VAL A 211 4.88 -9.57 0.38
CA VAL A 211 5.42 -10.66 1.20
C VAL A 211 5.38 -11.98 0.42
N LEU A 212 6.46 -12.73 0.48
CA LEU A 212 6.53 -14.10 -0.03
C LEU A 212 7.30 -14.98 0.96
N MET A 213 6.60 -15.84 1.66
CA MET A 213 7.14 -16.67 2.73
C MET A 213 7.87 -15.83 3.79
N ASP A 214 9.16 -16.07 4.04
CA ASP A 214 10.00 -15.33 4.98
C ASP A 214 10.78 -14.17 4.33
N HIS A 215 10.32 -13.68 3.16
CA HIS A 215 10.93 -12.55 2.47
C HIS A 215 9.91 -11.44 2.25
N ILE A 216 10.38 -10.21 2.39
CA ILE A 216 9.63 -9.00 2.03
C ILE A 216 10.35 -8.27 0.90
N TYR A 217 9.56 -7.77 -0.03
CA TYR A 217 10.00 -6.97 -1.17
C TYR A 217 9.46 -5.57 -0.98
N VAL A 218 10.33 -4.61 -0.80
CA VAL A 218 9.95 -3.22 -0.52
C VAL A 218 10.29 -2.36 -1.71
N VAL A 219 9.30 -1.70 -2.27
CA VAL A 219 9.53 -0.69 -3.30
C VAL A 219 9.91 0.63 -2.65
N ASN A 220 11.05 1.17 -3.06
CA ASN A 220 11.54 2.47 -2.64
C ASN A 220 11.13 3.52 -3.67
N GLU A 221 10.28 4.45 -3.24
CA GLU A 221 9.69 5.45 -4.13
C GLU A 221 10.74 6.42 -4.68
N LEU A 222 11.64 6.92 -3.82
CA LEU A 222 12.45 8.10 -4.13
C LEU A 222 13.72 7.78 -4.90
N ASN A 223 14.29 6.58 -4.72
CA ASN A 223 15.49 6.15 -5.43
C ASN A 223 15.24 5.11 -6.53
N SER A 224 13.98 4.80 -6.81
CA SER A 224 13.56 3.89 -7.89
C SER A 224 14.18 2.49 -7.81
N THR A 225 14.13 1.89 -6.61
CA THR A 225 14.67 0.54 -6.38
C THR A 225 13.64 -0.38 -5.71
N VAL A 226 13.92 -1.67 -5.76
CA VAL A 226 13.33 -2.68 -4.87
C VAL A 226 14.43 -3.23 -3.97
N ILE A 227 14.21 -3.25 -2.67
CA ILE A 227 15.04 -3.99 -1.73
C ILE A 227 14.34 -5.29 -1.33
N VAL A 228 15.09 -6.39 -1.35
CA VAL A 228 14.66 -7.71 -0.90
C VAL A 228 15.26 -7.94 0.47
N LEU A 229 14.41 -8.20 1.45
CA LEU A 229 14.80 -8.44 2.82
C LEU A 229 14.27 -9.78 3.30
N LYS A 230 15.10 -10.53 4.02
CA LYS A 230 14.70 -11.75 4.70
C LYS A 230 14.28 -11.45 6.14
N VAL A 231 13.17 -12.03 6.56
CA VAL A 231 12.70 -11.94 7.94
C VAL A 231 13.46 -12.96 8.79
N ILE A 232 14.12 -12.47 9.83
CA ILE A 232 14.89 -13.25 10.79
C ILE A 232 14.11 -13.32 12.10
N GLU A 233 13.69 -14.53 12.46
CA GLU A 233 12.87 -14.83 13.63
C GLU A 233 13.74 -15.43 14.76
N ILE A 234 14.68 -14.65 15.31
CA ILE A 234 15.54 -15.06 16.42
C ILE A 234 15.44 -13.98 17.49
N ASP A 235 15.08 -14.35 18.72
CA ASP A 235 14.86 -13.48 19.86
C ASP A 235 13.88 -12.33 19.60
N ILE A 236 14.22 -11.41 18.71
CA ILE A 236 13.38 -10.36 18.18
C ILE A 236 13.32 -10.44 16.65
N ILE A 237 12.23 -9.99 16.08
CA ILE A 237 12.08 -9.92 14.61
C ILE A 237 13.06 -8.88 14.06
N ASN A 238 13.86 -9.29 13.09
CA ASN A 238 14.81 -8.44 12.38
C ASN A 238 14.74 -8.68 10.87
N LEU A 239 15.39 -7.83 10.08
CA LEU A 239 15.45 -7.92 8.62
C LEU A 239 16.91 -7.98 8.17
N GLU A 240 17.19 -8.86 7.21
CA GLU A 240 18.51 -9.02 6.57
C GLU A 240 18.41 -8.69 5.08
N GLU A 241 19.28 -7.81 4.59
CA GLU A 241 19.33 -7.44 3.18
C GLU A 241 19.85 -8.60 2.33
N ILE A 242 19.09 -8.93 1.28
CA ILE A 242 19.44 -9.96 0.30
C ILE A 242 19.86 -9.33 -1.03
N GLN A 243 19.15 -8.26 -1.45
CA GLN A 243 19.36 -7.64 -2.76
C GLN A 243 18.75 -6.24 -2.82
N ILE A 244 19.40 -5.34 -3.57
CA ILE A 244 18.78 -4.10 -4.06
C ILE A 244 18.89 -4.13 -5.60
N ILE A 245 17.79 -3.75 -6.29
CA ILE A 245 17.72 -3.75 -7.76
C ILE A 245 16.93 -2.54 -8.26
N SER A 246 17.39 -1.93 -9.37
CA SER A 246 16.71 -0.79 -10.00
C SER A 246 15.38 -1.18 -10.64
N THR A 247 14.42 -0.24 -10.67
CA THR A 247 13.14 -0.36 -11.38
C THR A 247 13.11 0.38 -12.71
N ILE A 248 14.17 1.11 -13.03
CA ILE A 248 14.33 1.89 -14.26
C ILE A 248 15.63 1.48 -14.98
N PRO A 249 15.75 1.73 -16.30
CA PRO A 249 16.97 1.47 -17.04
C PRO A 249 18.17 2.26 -16.48
N GLU A 250 19.38 1.71 -16.57
CA GLU A 250 20.60 2.35 -16.07
C GLU A 250 20.92 3.67 -16.78
N ASP A 251 20.52 3.82 -18.03
CA ASP A 251 20.74 5.02 -18.85
C ASP A 251 19.62 6.06 -18.71
N TYR A 252 18.57 5.77 -17.92
CA TYR A 252 17.50 6.74 -17.69
C TYR A 252 17.92 7.81 -16.69
N THR A 253 17.88 9.07 -17.13
CA THR A 253 18.28 10.24 -16.33
C THR A 253 17.12 11.17 -15.98
N GLY A 254 15.89 10.80 -16.36
CA GLY A 254 14.70 11.57 -16.07
C GLY A 254 14.23 11.42 -14.61
N TYR A 255 13.28 12.26 -14.24
CA TYR A 255 12.59 12.10 -12.94
C TYR A 255 11.75 10.83 -12.92
N ASN A 256 11.85 10.07 -11.84
CA ASN A 256 11.01 8.90 -11.60
C ASN A 256 10.73 8.72 -10.10
N THR A 257 9.54 8.23 -9.79
CA THR A 257 9.17 7.72 -8.47
C THR A 257 8.43 6.40 -8.65
N CYS A 258 8.71 5.43 -7.81
CA CYS A 258 7.95 4.18 -7.85
C CYS A 258 6.53 4.38 -7.28
N GLY A 259 5.60 3.60 -7.81
CA GLY A 259 4.24 3.53 -7.31
C GLY A 259 3.99 2.28 -6.47
N ASN A 260 3.31 1.30 -7.02
CA ASN A 260 2.94 0.05 -6.35
C ASN A 260 3.91 -1.08 -6.69
N ILE A 261 3.88 -2.13 -5.85
CA ILE A 261 4.59 -3.39 -6.02
C ILE A 261 3.59 -4.54 -5.81
N CYS A 262 3.64 -5.55 -6.66
CA CYS A 262 2.82 -6.75 -6.47
C CYS A 262 3.56 -8.00 -6.93
N ILE A 263 3.28 -9.12 -6.25
CA ILE A 263 3.68 -10.45 -6.67
C ILE A 263 2.47 -11.09 -7.37
N ASP A 264 2.70 -11.71 -8.51
CA ASP A 264 1.65 -12.38 -9.26
C ASP A 264 1.09 -13.63 -8.54
N ASN A 265 -0.09 -14.08 -8.93
CA ASN A 265 -0.75 -15.23 -8.31
C ASN A 265 0.05 -16.54 -8.42
N THR A 266 0.97 -16.66 -9.39
CA THR A 266 1.85 -17.84 -9.52
C THR A 266 3.05 -17.77 -8.58
N ARG A 267 3.28 -16.63 -7.93
CA ARG A 267 4.42 -16.32 -7.05
C ARG A 267 5.79 -16.42 -7.74
N LYS A 268 5.79 -16.25 -9.06
CA LYS A 268 7.00 -16.32 -9.88
C LYS A 268 7.49 -14.96 -10.37
N TYR A 269 6.60 -13.97 -10.37
CA TYR A 269 6.90 -12.66 -10.91
C TYR A 269 6.55 -11.57 -9.90
N LEU A 270 7.38 -10.53 -9.91
CA LEU A 270 7.15 -9.31 -9.17
C LEU A 270 7.08 -8.16 -10.18
N ILE A 271 6.11 -7.27 -9.99
CA ILE A 271 5.83 -6.14 -10.87
C ILE A 271 5.85 -4.85 -10.06
N VAL A 272 6.54 -3.84 -10.59
CA VAL A 272 6.59 -2.49 -10.00
C VAL A 272 6.17 -1.46 -11.03
N SER A 273 5.37 -0.49 -10.62
CA SER A 273 5.00 0.65 -11.46
C SER A 273 5.93 1.85 -11.23
N ASN A 274 6.35 2.50 -12.31
CA ASN A 274 7.16 3.70 -12.34
C ASN A 274 6.33 4.91 -12.78
N ARG A 275 6.44 6.02 -12.05
CA ARG A 275 5.78 7.30 -12.30
C ARG A 275 6.82 8.34 -12.68
N GLY A 276 6.85 8.74 -13.91
CA GLY A 276 7.89 9.57 -14.54
C GLY A 276 8.48 8.84 -15.73
N HIS A 277 9.12 7.70 -15.57
CA HIS A 277 9.43 6.76 -16.64
C HIS A 277 8.15 6.13 -17.26
N ASN A 278 7.04 6.14 -16.53
CA ASN A 278 5.70 5.67 -16.96
C ASN A 278 5.69 4.22 -17.46
N SER A 279 6.37 3.33 -16.75
CA SER A 279 6.57 1.94 -17.15
C SER A 279 6.22 0.96 -16.04
N LEU A 280 6.20 -0.32 -16.40
CA LEU A 280 6.17 -1.45 -15.49
C LEU A 280 7.50 -2.20 -15.56
N ALA A 281 8.21 -2.29 -14.43
CA ALA A 281 9.35 -3.18 -14.28
C ALA A 281 8.87 -4.56 -13.85
N VAL A 282 9.23 -5.60 -14.60
CA VAL A 282 8.84 -6.99 -14.38
C VAL A 282 10.06 -7.83 -14.05
N TYR A 283 10.02 -8.51 -12.93
CA TYR A 283 11.09 -9.38 -12.45
C TYR A 283 10.62 -10.82 -12.32
N GLN A 284 11.50 -11.75 -12.64
CA GLN A 284 11.36 -13.14 -12.21
C GLN A 284 11.88 -13.30 -10.79
N ILE A 285 11.14 -13.98 -9.94
CA ILE A 285 11.57 -14.39 -8.60
C ILE A 285 12.24 -15.76 -8.72
N ASP A 286 13.54 -15.81 -8.40
CA ASP A 286 14.32 -17.05 -8.36
C ASP A 286 15.10 -17.11 -7.05
N ASN A 287 14.86 -18.16 -6.25
CA ASN A 287 15.45 -18.30 -4.91
C ASN A 287 15.32 -17.01 -4.07
N PHE A 288 14.13 -16.41 -4.11
CA PHE A 288 13.77 -15.12 -3.49
C PHE A 288 14.50 -13.88 -4.03
N LYS A 289 15.46 -14.02 -4.94
CA LYS A 289 16.10 -12.90 -5.64
C LYS A 289 15.32 -12.50 -6.88
N LEU A 290 15.50 -11.25 -7.28
CA LEU A 290 14.85 -10.66 -8.43
C LEU A 290 15.80 -10.62 -9.63
N ASN A 291 15.35 -11.14 -10.76
CA ASN A 291 16.01 -11.03 -12.05
C ASN A 291 15.13 -10.19 -12.97
N LEU A 292 15.63 -9.03 -13.41
CA LEU A 292 14.89 -8.15 -14.30
C LEU A 292 14.61 -8.85 -15.64
N LEU A 293 13.35 -8.94 -16.02
CA LEU A 293 12.92 -9.48 -17.31
C LEU A 293 12.67 -8.38 -18.33
N SER A 294 11.98 -7.34 -17.93
CA SER A 294 11.64 -6.23 -18.82
C SER A 294 11.23 -4.99 -18.05
N ILE A 295 11.43 -3.83 -18.69
CA ILE A 295 10.80 -2.56 -18.32
C ILE A 295 10.00 -2.13 -19.54
N LYS A 296 8.68 -2.00 -19.39
CA LYS A 296 7.75 -1.70 -20.49
C LYS A 296 6.96 -0.44 -20.19
N ASP A 297 6.94 0.44 -21.15
CA ASP A 297 6.14 1.68 -21.21
C ASP A 297 4.68 1.38 -21.51
#